data_1592e298b13c015a4a0e8c6216b3a1cf
#
_entry.id   1592e298b13c015a4a0e8c6216b3a1cf
#
_cell.length_a   1.000
_cell.length_b   1.000
_cell.length_c   1.000
_cell.angle_alpha   90.00
_cell.angle_beta   90.00
_cell.angle_gamma   90.00
#
_symmetry.space_group_name_H-M   'P 1'
#
loop_
_entity.id
_entity.type
_entity.pdbx_description
1 polymer ?
#
loop_
_entity_poly.entity_id
_entity_poly.type
_entity_poly.pdbx_seq_one_letter_code
_entity_poly.pdbx_strand_id
1 'polypeptide(L)'
;MKLLVFAHVPPPFHGQSFMVQQLLDELRSSDDQSIEVFHVNSRLSKEVDDIASASLRKLGLLLGYCLKAVWLRLRHGVNHFYYVPAPGLRNAVYRDWIVMLLCRPFFLRIIYHYQAAGVGDWLETGAYAWERWVSQLLLGRPALSIVLGDYYHEDAAKLAPRKIVTVPNCASDPCPDYADKLQVAQQARAKALGQALSGGGPLATFHVLYLSLCYRDKGLFDAVDAVAELNGRLQARHLSARVQLDVAGRFYLAGEETEFNERLGQADLNDDHGPLIVYHGFADEAKKRELLAQADAFVLASYYEFEAHPVSLIEAMAHGLPIVVTRWRILPELFPAGYEGLVDTKSPGQIADRLDGFLGRIDEAGLRDQFLRHFTRRAFGEKIRAALLALENE
;
A
#
# COMPACT_ATOMS: atom_id res chain seq x y z
N MET A 1 -18.00 7.97 21.99
CA MET A 1 -16.59 7.98 22.48
C MET A 1 -15.87 9.24 22.04
N LYS A 2 -14.84 9.70 22.79
CA LYS A 2 -13.94 10.79 22.37
C LYS A 2 -12.58 10.22 22.02
N LEU A 3 -12.18 10.39 20.75
CA LEU A 3 -10.97 9.80 20.15
C LEU A 3 -9.98 10.89 19.75
N LEU A 4 -8.75 10.84 20.23
CA LEU A 4 -7.64 11.63 19.72
C LEU A 4 -6.85 10.81 18.69
N VAL A 5 -6.79 11.25 17.46
CA VAL A 5 -5.94 10.69 16.41
C VAL A 5 -4.62 11.47 16.40
N PHE A 6 -3.53 10.78 16.79
CA PHE A 6 -2.18 11.33 16.77
C PHE A 6 -1.41 10.73 15.60
N ALA A 7 -1.59 11.30 14.43
CA ALA A 7 -0.98 10.87 13.19
C ALA A 7 -0.94 12.02 12.17
N HIS A 8 -0.02 11.97 11.22
CA HIS A 8 0.06 12.99 10.18
C HIS A 8 -0.82 12.65 8.98
N VAL A 9 -1.33 13.68 8.33
CA VAL A 9 -2.03 13.62 7.05
C VAL A 9 -1.18 14.28 5.96
N PRO A 10 -1.48 14.06 4.67
CA PRO A 10 -0.77 14.72 3.57
C PRO A 10 -0.73 16.26 3.72
N PRO A 11 0.33 16.95 3.22
CA PRO A 11 1.60 16.43 2.76
C PRO A 11 2.54 16.01 3.90
N PRO A 12 3.55 15.16 3.70
CA PRO A 12 3.92 14.47 2.45
C PRO A 12 2.96 13.34 2.08
N PHE A 13 2.79 13.10 0.76
CA PHE A 13 1.93 12.05 0.24
C PHE A 13 2.65 10.70 0.24
N HIS A 14 2.19 9.78 1.07
CA HIS A 14 2.57 8.37 1.09
C HIS A 14 1.43 7.53 1.68
N GLY A 15 1.48 6.21 1.51
CA GLY A 15 0.36 5.32 1.85
C GLY A 15 -0.21 5.52 3.25
N GLN A 16 0.65 5.63 4.28
CA GLN A 16 0.21 5.86 5.66
C GLN A 16 -0.54 7.18 5.84
N SER A 17 0.01 8.31 5.32
CA SER A 17 -0.63 9.63 5.47
C SER A 17 -1.97 9.69 4.74
N PHE A 18 -2.06 9.03 3.58
CA PHE A 18 -3.29 8.88 2.83
C PHE A 18 -4.35 8.11 3.65
N MET A 19 -3.97 6.97 4.23
CA MET A 19 -4.90 6.17 5.05
C MET A 19 -5.37 6.89 6.31
N VAL A 20 -4.52 7.70 6.95
CA VAL A 20 -4.94 8.56 8.07
C VAL A 20 -5.95 9.61 7.62
N GLN A 21 -5.79 10.19 6.43
CA GLN A 21 -6.77 11.11 5.86
C GLN A 21 -8.11 10.40 5.61
N GLN A 22 -8.10 9.20 5.00
CA GLN A 22 -9.31 8.41 4.78
C GLN A 22 -10.03 8.08 6.11
N LEU A 23 -9.26 7.71 7.14
CA LEU A 23 -9.78 7.47 8.48
C LEU A 23 -10.52 8.70 9.05
N LEU A 24 -9.86 9.86 8.99
CA LEU A 24 -10.43 11.10 9.55
C LEU A 24 -11.67 11.54 8.78
N ASP A 25 -11.65 11.44 7.46
CA ASP A 25 -12.77 11.77 6.60
C ASP A 25 -13.97 10.86 6.89
N GLU A 26 -13.72 9.55 7.04
CA GLU A 26 -14.76 8.55 7.30
C GLU A 26 -15.37 8.69 8.71
N LEU A 27 -14.55 8.99 9.72
CA LEU A 27 -15.04 9.19 11.08
C LEU A 27 -15.81 10.51 11.24
N ARG A 28 -15.52 11.53 10.41
CA ARG A 28 -16.17 12.86 10.46
C ARG A 28 -17.39 12.98 9.57
N SER A 29 -17.43 12.25 8.45
CA SER A 29 -18.53 12.33 7.46
C SER A 29 -19.76 11.51 7.83
N SER A 30 -19.66 10.64 8.81
CA SER A 30 -20.77 9.79 9.24
C SER A 30 -21.82 10.61 10.01
N ASP A 31 -23.09 10.40 9.70
CA ASP A 31 -24.23 10.92 10.45
C ASP A 31 -24.28 10.39 11.89
N ASP A 32 -23.55 9.31 12.17
CA ASP A 32 -23.40 8.74 13.50
C ASP A 32 -22.37 9.52 14.34
N GLN A 33 -22.85 10.38 15.22
CA GLN A 33 -22.08 11.19 16.16
C GLN A 33 -21.51 10.37 17.35
N SER A 34 -21.53 9.06 17.31
CA SER A 34 -21.04 8.19 18.40
C SER A 34 -19.54 8.40 18.69
N ILE A 35 -18.75 8.87 17.72
CA ILE A 35 -17.31 9.12 17.85
C ILE A 35 -16.99 10.59 17.55
N GLU A 36 -16.61 11.34 18.61
CA GLU A 36 -16.10 12.71 18.50
C GLU A 36 -14.58 12.67 18.28
N VAL A 37 -14.10 13.16 17.13
CA VAL A 37 -12.71 13.03 16.69
C VAL A 37 -11.93 14.32 16.91
N PHE A 38 -10.86 14.23 17.70
CA PHE A 38 -9.81 15.24 17.85
C PHE A 38 -8.58 14.80 17.07
N HIS A 39 -7.89 15.73 16.42
CA HIS A 39 -6.73 15.41 15.60
C HIS A 39 -5.50 16.26 15.95
N VAL A 40 -4.40 15.59 16.18
CA VAL A 40 -3.06 16.18 16.24
C VAL A 40 -2.29 15.75 15.01
N ASN A 41 -2.16 16.65 14.03
CA ASN A 41 -1.35 16.39 12.84
C ASN A 41 0.13 16.41 13.22
N SER A 42 0.69 15.24 13.51
CA SER A 42 2.07 15.05 14.01
C SER A 42 3.12 15.02 12.88
N ARG A 43 3.05 16.00 11.97
CA ARG A 43 3.95 16.10 10.81
C ARG A 43 5.34 16.57 11.23
N LEU A 44 6.33 15.69 11.18
CA LEU A 44 7.74 15.97 11.51
C LEU A 44 8.57 16.37 10.30
N SER A 45 8.18 15.96 9.09
CA SER A 45 8.91 16.20 7.84
C SER A 45 8.03 16.96 6.85
N LYS A 46 8.63 17.81 6.03
CA LYS A 46 7.93 18.53 4.97
C LYS A 46 7.88 17.73 3.68
N GLU A 47 8.94 16.99 3.40
CA GLU A 47 9.15 16.15 2.22
C GLU A 47 9.42 14.71 2.63
N VAL A 48 9.25 13.78 1.70
CA VAL A 48 9.44 12.34 1.95
C VAL A 48 10.92 12.05 2.24
N ASP A 49 11.83 12.72 1.54
CA ASP A 49 13.29 12.54 1.69
C ASP A 49 13.82 12.97 3.07
N ASP A 50 13.09 13.85 3.76
CA ASP A 50 13.44 14.33 5.09
C ASP A 50 12.95 13.39 6.23
N ILE A 51 12.20 12.32 5.92
CA ILE A 51 11.58 11.46 6.94
C ILE A 51 12.64 10.76 7.80
N ALA A 52 13.74 10.29 7.23
CA ALA A 52 14.75 9.50 7.92
C ALA A 52 15.73 10.33 8.78
N SER A 53 15.78 11.66 8.59
CA SER A 53 16.75 12.51 9.29
C SER A 53 16.34 12.81 10.73
N ALA A 54 17.23 12.61 11.70
CA ALA A 54 17.04 13.03 13.09
C ALA A 54 17.56 14.46 13.28
N SER A 55 16.74 15.34 13.87
CA SER A 55 17.17 16.70 14.19
C SER A 55 16.52 17.22 15.48
N LEU A 56 17.21 18.11 16.20
CA LEU A 56 16.68 18.76 17.41
C LEU A 56 15.36 19.50 17.12
N ARG A 57 15.21 20.05 15.91
CA ARG A 57 13.95 20.68 15.48
C ARG A 57 12.80 19.67 15.45
N LYS A 58 13.01 18.46 14.91
CA LYS A 58 11.99 17.39 14.86
C LYS A 58 11.62 16.92 16.27
N LEU A 59 12.60 16.84 17.18
CA LEU A 59 12.33 16.52 18.58
C LEU A 59 11.48 17.62 19.23
N GLY A 60 11.80 18.89 19.03
CA GLY A 60 11.00 20.01 19.54
C GLY A 60 9.56 20.02 19.03
N LEU A 61 9.38 19.73 17.71
CA LEU A 61 8.06 19.57 17.13
C LEU A 61 7.28 18.41 17.75
N LEU A 62 7.94 17.25 17.92
CA LEU A 62 7.33 16.06 18.54
C LEU A 62 6.85 16.36 19.97
N LEU A 63 7.69 17.01 20.78
CA LEU A 63 7.31 17.44 22.13
C LEU A 63 6.10 18.39 22.11
N GLY A 64 6.08 19.37 21.19
CA GLY A 64 4.95 20.27 20.99
C GLY A 64 3.65 19.53 20.64
N TYR A 65 3.71 18.51 19.79
CA TYR A 65 2.55 17.69 19.46
C TYR A 65 2.07 16.85 20.65
N CYS A 66 2.99 16.30 21.43
CA CYS A 66 2.64 15.57 22.67
C CYS A 66 1.97 16.49 23.69
N LEU A 67 2.50 17.70 23.90
CA LEU A 67 1.87 18.70 24.78
C LEU A 67 0.48 19.09 24.29
N LYS A 68 0.29 19.27 22.99
CA LYS A 68 -1.04 19.52 22.39
C LYS A 68 -2.00 18.35 22.63
N ALA A 69 -1.52 17.11 22.50
CA ALA A 69 -2.34 15.93 22.78
C ALA A 69 -2.80 15.88 24.25
N VAL A 70 -1.89 16.12 25.19
CA VAL A 70 -2.20 16.17 26.62
C VAL A 70 -3.13 17.33 26.95
N TRP A 71 -2.93 18.50 26.33
CA TRP A 71 -3.85 19.64 26.49
C TRP A 71 -5.27 19.30 26.03
N LEU A 72 -5.42 18.69 24.83
CA LEU A 72 -6.74 18.24 24.32
C LEU A 72 -7.38 17.22 25.28
N ARG A 73 -6.59 16.30 25.84
CA ARG A 73 -7.06 15.35 26.85
C ARG A 73 -7.66 16.04 28.05
N LEU A 74 -6.93 17.00 28.61
CA LEU A 74 -7.34 17.72 29.83
C LEU A 74 -8.50 18.66 29.57
N ARG A 75 -8.51 19.35 28.41
CA ARG A 75 -9.52 20.36 28.07
C ARG A 75 -10.86 19.76 27.64
N HIS A 76 -10.84 18.62 26.94
CA HIS A 76 -12.03 18.03 26.32
C HIS A 76 -12.41 16.66 26.90
N GLY A 77 -11.64 16.12 27.81
CA GLY A 77 -11.92 14.83 28.45
C GLY A 77 -11.73 13.65 27.48
N VAL A 78 -10.81 13.75 26.49
CA VAL A 78 -10.55 12.70 25.51
C VAL A 78 -9.86 11.52 26.17
N ASN A 79 -10.42 10.32 26.11
CA ASN A 79 -9.91 9.14 26.82
C ASN A 79 -9.18 8.12 25.96
N HIS A 80 -9.41 8.17 24.64
CA HIS A 80 -8.85 7.22 23.67
C HIS A 80 -7.77 7.89 22.85
N PHE A 81 -6.60 7.26 22.79
CA PHE A 81 -5.44 7.72 22.03
C PHE A 81 -5.16 6.75 20.89
N TYR A 82 -5.47 7.21 19.67
CA TYR A 82 -5.21 6.46 18.45
C TYR A 82 -3.86 6.88 17.88
N TYR A 83 -2.99 5.90 17.68
CA TYR A 83 -1.61 6.08 17.25
C TYR A 83 -1.25 5.12 16.13
N VAL A 84 -0.45 5.58 15.19
CA VAL A 84 0.12 4.75 14.13
C VAL A 84 1.59 4.46 14.49
N PRO A 85 1.91 3.25 14.96
CA PRO A 85 3.27 2.87 15.32
C PRO A 85 4.20 2.91 14.10
N ALA A 86 5.49 3.12 14.37
CA ALA A 86 6.54 3.04 13.38
C ALA A 86 6.75 1.58 12.91
N PRO A 87 7.36 1.39 11.73
CA PRO A 87 7.91 0.08 11.37
C PRO A 87 9.03 -0.33 12.33
N GLY A 88 9.45 -1.60 12.28
CA GLY A 88 10.47 -2.19 13.14
C GLY A 88 11.90 -1.63 12.97
N LEU A 89 12.01 -0.31 12.81
CA LEU A 89 13.28 0.41 12.71
C LEU A 89 13.63 1.06 14.05
N ARG A 90 14.80 0.74 14.60
CA ARG A 90 15.25 1.17 15.94
C ARG A 90 14.99 2.65 16.24
N ASN A 91 15.45 3.55 15.37
CA ASN A 91 15.26 5.00 15.57
C ASN A 91 13.79 5.43 15.54
N ALA A 92 12.99 4.74 14.75
CA ALA A 92 11.57 5.02 14.66
C ALA A 92 10.81 4.52 15.90
N VAL A 93 11.19 3.37 16.46
CA VAL A 93 10.65 2.85 17.72
C VAL A 93 11.03 3.76 18.89
N TYR A 94 12.24 4.33 18.92
CA TYR A 94 12.64 5.30 19.96
C TYR A 94 11.77 6.57 19.94
N ARG A 95 11.37 7.02 18.74
CA ARG A 95 10.38 8.10 18.61
C ARG A 95 9.06 7.70 19.26
N ASP A 96 8.61 6.48 19.03
CA ASP A 96 7.34 5.98 19.59
C ASP A 96 7.42 5.87 21.12
N TRP A 97 8.57 5.51 21.67
CA TRP A 97 8.79 5.54 23.14
C TRP A 97 8.61 6.96 23.72
N ILE A 98 9.15 7.98 23.04
CA ILE A 98 9.00 9.38 23.50
C ILE A 98 7.51 9.77 23.51
N VAL A 99 6.77 9.46 22.43
CA VAL A 99 5.34 9.74 22.35
C VAL A 99 4.58 9.02 23.46
N MET A 100 4.84 7.73 23.68
CA MET A 100 4.12 6.95 24.69
C MET A 100 4.52 7.35 26.12
N LEU A 101 5.79 7.66 26.37
CA LEU A 101 6.23 8.17 27.67
C LEU A 101 5.47 9.45 28.05
N LEU A 102 5.25 10.36 27.11
CA LEU A 102 4.63 11.65 27.37
C LEU A 102 3.10 11.60 27.32
N CYS A 103 2.51 10.78 26.45
CA CYS A 103 1.07 10.76 26.24
C CYS A 103 0.35 9.66 27.04
N ARG A 104 0.89 8.46 27.09
CA ARG A 104 0.22 7.29 27.69
C ARG A 104 -0.28 7.49 29.12
N PRO A 105 0.42 8.18 30.04
CA PRO A 105 -0.08 8.40 31.40
C PRO A 105 -1.39 9.16 31.49
N PHE A 106 -1.75 9.90 30.45
CA PHE A 106 -2.93 10.74 30.41
C PHE A 106 -4.13 10.08 29.74
N PHE A 107 -3.95 9.02 28.96
CA PHE A 107 -5.02 8.38 28.20
C PHE A 107 -5.35 7.00 28.78
N LEU A 108 -6.64 6.70 28.92
CA LEU A 108 -7.11 5.43 29.51
C LEU A 108 -6.93 4.26 28.53
N ARG A 109 -7.13 4.50 27.24
CA ARG A 109 -7.10 3.45 26.22
C ARG A 109 -6.20 3.86 25.06
N ILE A 110 -5.18 3.06 24.80
CA ILE A 110 -4.25 3.21 23.70
C ILE A 110 -4.71 2.27 22.57
N ILE A 111 -4.82 2.81 21.37
CA ILE A 111 -5.22 2.11 20.16
C ILE A 111 -4.08 2.23 19.16
N TYR A 112 -3.53 1.12 18.72
CA TYR A 112 -2.56 1.10 17.63
C TYR A 112 -3.23 0.70 16.32
N HIS A 113 -2.89 1.39 15.24
CA HIS A 113 -3.23 0.98 13.89
C HIS A 113 -1.94 0.85 13.09
N TYR A 114 -1.54 -0.37 12.83
CA TYR A 114 -0.30 -0.68 12.13
C TYR A 114 -0.48 -0.45 10.63
N GLN A 115 0.31 0.48 10.08
CA GLN A 115 0.36 0.78 8.64
C GLN A 115 1.65 0.27 7.99
N ALA A 116 2.53 -0.30 8.80
CA ALA A 116 3.76 -0.99 8.41
C ALA A 116 4.03 -2.11 9.41
N ALA A 117 4.78 -3.10 8.96
CA ALA A 117 5.11 -4.27 9.76
C ALA A 117 6.45 -4.15 10.48
N GLY A 118 6.72 -5.12 11.36
CA GLY A 118 8.05 -5.46 11.81
C GLY A 118 8.43 -4.96 13.20
N VAL A 119 7.52 -4.34 13.97
CA VAL A 119 7.83 -3.98 15.37
C VAL A 119 8.03 -5.23 16.22
N GLY A 120 7.16 -6.24 16.07
CA GLY A 120 7.26 -7.51 16.78
C GLY A 120 8.49 -8.31 16.35
N ASP A 121 8.74 -8.41 15.04
CA ASP A 121 9.92 -9.03 14.47
C ASP A 121 11.21 -8.38 15.01
N TRP A 122 11.24 -7.03 15.02
CA TRP A 122 12.38 -6.30 15.57
C TRP A 122 12.57 -6.56 17.06
N LEU A 123 11.50 -6.65 17.84
CA LEU A 123 11.57 -7.00 19.27
C LEU A 123 12.18 -8.37 19.49
N GLU A 124 11.94 -9.34 18.61
CA GLU A 124 12.49 -10.69 18.72
C GLU A 124 13.94 -10.78 18.26
N THR A 125 14.23 -10.24 17.09
CA THR A 125 15.50 -10.52 16.39
C THR A 125 16.51 -9.38 16.44
N GLY A 126 16.04 -8.11 16.50
CA GLY A 126 16.89 -6.92 16.37
C GLY A 126 17.10 -6.11 17.66
N ALA A 127 16.21 -6.28 18.65
CA ALA A 127 16.24 -5.47 19.87
C ALA A 127 17.15 -6.07 20.95
N TYR A 128 17.90 -5.20 21.65
CA TYR A 128 18.59 -5.58 22.87
C TYR A 128 17.62 -5.87 24.04
N ALA A 129 18.05 -6.59 25.07
CA ALA A 129 17.18 -6.95 26.20
C ALA A 129 16.57 -5.72 26.89
N TRP A 130 17.32 -4.63 27.06
CA TRP A 130 16.82 -3.39 27.63
C TRP A 130 15.81 -2.68 26.73
N GLU A 131 15.99 -2.74 25.39
CA GLU A 131 15.05 -2.18 24.42
C GLU A 131 13.73 -2.93 24.43
N ARG A 132 13.78 -4.27 24.52
CA ARG A 132 12.58 -5.10 24.71
C ARG A 132 11.83 -4.72 25.98
N TRP A 133 12.56 -4.56 27.10
CA TRP A 133 11.94 -4.17 28.36
C TRP A 133 11.29 -2.78 28.29
N VAL A 134 11.98 -1.77 27.71
CA VAL A 134 11.42 -0.42 27.54
C VAL A 134 10.23 -0.45 26.58
N SER A 135 10.29 -1.20 25.49
CA SER A 135 9.17 -1.34 24.55
C SER A 135 7.96 -1.96 25.24
N GLN A 136 8.13 -3.01 26.02
CA GLN A 136 7.01 -3.61 26.76
C GLN A 136 6.43 -2.65 27.80
N LEU A 137 7.26 -1.84 28.46
CA LEU A 137 6.81 -0.84 29.44
C LEU A 137 5.99 0.28 28.75
N LEU A 138 6.50 0.83 27.64
CA LEU A 138 5.94 2.02 27.01
C LEU A 138 4.88 1.70 25.94
N LEU A 139 5.11 0.67 25.13
CA LEU A 139 4.23 0.30 24.01
C LEU A 139 3.33 -0.88 24.34
N GLY A 140 3.69 -1.74 25.27
CA GLY A 140 2.97 -2.97 25.59
C GLY A 140 1.55 -2.74 26.09
N ARG A 141 0.71 -3.77 25.93
CA ARG A 141 -0.68 -3.82 26.40
C ARG A 141 -1.57 -2.67 25.91
N PRO A 142 -1.61 -2.35 24.60
CA PRO A 142 -2.62 -1.45 24.08
C PRO A 142 -4.02 -2.06 24.29
N ALA A 143 -5.05 -1.22 24.36
CA ALA A 143 -6.43 -1.67 24.47
C ALA A 143 -6.88 -2.36 23.17
N LEU A 144 -6.40 -1.85 22.01
CA LEU A 144 -6.69 -2.40 20.69
C LEU A 144 -5.47 -2.27 19.80
N SER A 145 -5.17 -3.34 19.06
CA SER A 145 -4.27 -3.34 17.92
C SER A 145 -5.07 -3.60 16.64
N ILE A 146 -5.06 -2.67 15.71
CA ILE A 146 -5.66 -2.80 14.40
C ILE A 146 -4.54 -3.14 13.43
N VAL A 147 -4.67 -4.26 12.73
CA VAL A 147 -3.71 -4.75 11.74
C VAL A 147 -4.37 -4.83 10.36
N LEU A 148 -3.56 -4.86 9.30
CA LEU A 148 -4.05 -4.81 7.92
C LEU A 148 -4.49 -6.19 7.39
N GLY A 149 -4.00 -7.27 7.98
CA GLY A 149 -4.31 -8.65 7.63
C GLY A 149 -3.83 -9.62 8.71
N ASP A 150 -4.18 -10.89 8.54
CA ASP A 150 -3.94 -11.92 9.55
C ASP A 150 -2.44 -12.24 9.70
N TYR A 151 -1.66 -12.06 8.62
CA TYR A 151 -0.20 -12.18 8.65
C TYR A 151 0.45 -11.33 9.76
N TYR A 152 -0.13 -10.19 10.12
CA TYR A 152 0.42 -9.28 11.13
C TYR A 152 -0.11 -9.48 12.55
N HIS A 153 -0.97 -10.49 12.77
CA HIS A 153 -1.46 -10.80 14.12
C HIS A 153 -0.31 -11.18 15.06
N GLU A 154 0.63 -12.01 14.61
CA GLU A 154 1.77 -12.44 15.41
C GLU A 154 2.68 -11.25 15.78
N ASP A 155 2.98 -10.38 14.80
CA ASP A 155 3.79 -9.17 15.03
C ASP A 155 3.13 -8.26 16.07
N ALA A 156 1.83 -7.99 15.95
CA ALA A 156 1.09 -7.16 16.91
C ALA A 156 0.98 -7.83 18.30
N ALA A 157 0.86 -9.16 18.37
CA ALA A 157 0.75 -9.91 19.61
C ALA A 157 1.98 -9.79 20.50
N LYS A 158 3.17 -9.48 19.94
CA LYS A 158 4.41 -9.26 20.72
C LYS A 158 4.32 -8.10 21.71
N LEU A 159 3.42 -7.15 21.49
CA LEU A 159 3.12 -6.08 22.45
C LEU A 159 1.96 -6.41 23.40
N ALA A 160 1.49 -7.66 23.42
CA ALA A 160 0.43 -8.17 24.31
C ALA A 160 -0.84 -7.29 24.34
N PRO A 161 -1.46 -6.91 23.21
CA PRO A 161 -2.69 -6.13 23.18
C PRO A 161 -3.84 -6.89 23.84
N ARG A 162 -4.86 -6.16 24.33
CA ARG A 162 -6.07 -6.80 24.86
C ARG A 162 -6.91 -7.42 23.72
N LYS A 163 -6.90 -6.77 22.54
CA LYS A 163 -7.63 -7.22 21.37
C LYS A 163 -6.85 -6.90 20.11
N ILE A 164 -6.90 -7.79 19.12
CA ILE A 164 -6.40 -7.56 17.76
C ILE A 164 -7.59 -7.66 16.81
N VAL A 165 -7.67 -6.72 15.85
CA VAL A 165 -8.72 -6.69 14.84
C VAL A 165 -8.09 -6.42 13.47
N THR A 166 -8.53 -7.16 12.46
CA THR A 166 -8.09 -6.96 11.07
C THR A 166 -8.97 -5.93 10.38
N VAL A 167 -8.36 -4.82 9.94
CA VAL A 167 -9.00 -3.80 9.09
C VAL A 167 -8.06 -3.47 7.93
N PRO A 168 -8.33 -3.96 6.72
CA PRO A 168 -7.51 -3.70 5.55
C PRO A 168 -7.56 -2.22 5.14
N ASN A 169 -6.53 -1.76 4.42
CA ASN A 169 -6.55 -0.44 3.77
C ASN A 169 -7.68 -0.35 2.75
N CYS A 170 -8.01 0.86 2.34
CA CYS A 170 -9.07 1.13 1.38
C CYS A 170 -8.64 2.14 0.31
N ALA A 171 -9.42 2.22 -0.74
CA ALA A 171 -9.39 3.31 -1.71
C ALA A 171 -10.81 3.83 -1.98
N SER A 172 -10.91 5.09 -2.42
CA SER A 172 -12.14 5.60 -3.01
C SER A 172 -12.39 4.87 -4.34
N ASP A 173 -13.63 4.58 -4.67
CA ASP A 173 -13.95 4.02 -5.98
C ASP A 173 -13.70 5.07 -7.07
N PRO A 174 -12.69 4.88 -7.93
CA PRO A 174 -12.37 5.84 -8.98
C PRO A 174 -13.26 5.66 -10.23
N CYS A 175 -14.00 4.57 -10.30
CA CYS A 175 -14.75 4.14 -11.48
C CYS A 175 -16.21 3.78 -11.13
N PRO A 176 -17.05 4.75 -10.69
CA PRO A 176 -18.45 4.46 -10.38
C PRO A 176 -19.20 3.93 -11.61
N ASP A 177 -18.79 4.34 -12.82
CA ASP A 177 -19.35 3.90 -14.10
C ASP A 177 -18.56 2.74 -14.73
N TYR A 178 -17.96 1.88 -13.88
CA TYR A 178 -17.07 0.81 -14.35
C TYR A 178 -17.69 -0.06 -15.46
N ALA A 179 -18.89 -0.58 -15.22
CA ALA A 179 -19.56 -1.49 -16.15
C ALA A 179 -19.88 -0.83 -17.49
N ASP A 180 -20.26 0.45 -17.48
CA ASP A 180 -20.74 1.15 -18.67
C ASP A 180 -19.63 1.74 -19.53
N LYS A 181 -18.46 2.03 -18.93
CA LYS A 181 -17.37 2.74 -19.61
C LYS A 181 -16.08 1.94 -19.63
N LEU A 182 -15.50 1.69 -18.45
CA LEU A 182 -14.16 1.11 -18.38
C LEU A 182 -14.15 -0.35 -18.83
N GLN A 183 -15.10 -1.15 -18.35
CA GLN A 183 -15.20 -2.56 -18.73
C GLN A 183 -15.44 -2.73 -20.23
N VAL A 184 -16.26 -1.89 -20.85
CA VAL A 184 -16.48 -1.90 -22.31
C VAL A 184 -15.18 -1.59 -23.06
N ALA A 185 -14.42 -0.60 -22.62
CA ALA A 185 -13.13 -0.28 -23.22
C ALA A 185 -12.10 -1.41 -23.05
N GLN A 186 -12.04 -2.04 -21.88
CA GLN A 186 -11.19 -3.21 -21.62
C GLN A 186 -11.56 -4.40 -22.51
N GLN A 187 -12.85 -4.68 -22.68
CA GLN A 187 -13.35 -5.74 -23.58
C GLN A 187 -12.95 -5.49 -25.04
N ALA A 188 -13.03 -4.24 -25.49
CA ALA A 188 -12.62 -3.87 -26.84
C ALA A 188 -11.12 -4.08 -27.07
N ARG A 189 -10.26 -3.68 -26.09
CA ARG A 189 -8.81 -3.92 -26.13
C ARG A 189 -8.47 -5.42 -26.09
N ALA A 190 -9.09 -6.17 -25.18
CA ALA A 190 -8.91 -7.62 -25.07
C ALA A 190 -9.27 -8.33 -26.37
N LYS A 191 -10.37 -7.93 -27.02
CA LYS A 191 -10.78 -8.48 -28.33
C LYS A 191 -9.76 -8.16 -29.45
N ALA A 192 -9.25 -6.93 -29.50
CA ALA A 192 -8.23 -6.54 -30.47
C ALA A 192 -6.94 -7.34 -30.29
N LEU A 193 -6.52 -7.52 -29.01
CA LEU A 193 -5.36 -8.32 -28.66
C LEU A 193 -5.56 -9.80 -29.02
N GLY A 194 -6.74 -10.38 -28.74
CA GLY A 194 -7.07 -11.75 -29.16
C GLY A 194 -6.99 -11.97 -30.68
N GLN A 195 -7.37 -10.99 -31.47
CA GLN A 195 -7.22 -11.03 -32.94
C GLN A 195 -5.73 -10.99 -33.35
N ALA A 196 -4.93 -10.14 -32.74
CA ALA A 196 -3.50 -10.06 -32.96
C ALA A 196 -2.75 -11.37 -32.60
N LEU A 197 -3.14 -12.00 -31.47
CA LEU A 197 -2.61 -13.26 -31.01
C LEU A 197 -2.98 -14.44 -31.92
N SER A 198 -4.11 -14.39 -32.65
CA SER A 198 -4.50 -15.41 -33.63
C SER A 198 -3.87 -15.22 -34.98
N GLY A 199 -2.99 -14.25 -35.17
CA GLY A 199 -2.30 -13.96 -36.43
C GLY A 199 -3.15 -13.25 -37.52
N GLY A 200 -4.36 -12.77 -37.15
CA GLY A 200 -5.31 -12.18 -38.10
C GLY A 200 -5.56 -10.68 -37.93
N GLY A 201 -4.86 -10.01 -37.02
CA GLY A 201 -5.09 -8.60 -36.71
C GLY A 201 -3.88 -7.69 -36.89
N PRO A 202 -4.09 -6.35 -36.86
CA PRO A 202 -2.98 -5.42 -36.72
C PRO A 202 -2.23 -5.61 -35.43
N LEU A 203 -1.02 -5.03 -35.31
CA LEU A 203 -0.26 -5.02 -34.06
C LEU A 203 -1.12 -4.45 -32.91
N ALA A 204 -1.20 -5.19 -31.84
CA ALA A 204 -1.87 -4.77 -30.61
C ALA A 204 -0.87 -4.74 -29.43
N THR A 205 -1.00 -3.69 -28.60
CA THR A 205 -0.16 -3.53 -27.39
C THR A 205 -0.97 -3.92 -26.16
N PHE A 206 -0.39 -4.77 -25.30
CA PHE A 206 -0.88 -5.10 -23.96
C PHE A 206 -0.16 -4.23 -22.94
N HIS A 207 -0.88 -3.34 -22.28
CA HIS A 207 -0.33 -2.39 -21.33
C HIS A 207 -0.30 -2.97 -19.91
N VAL A 208 0.89 -3.16 -19.38
CA VAL A 208 1.13 -3.61 -18.00
C VAL A 208 1.55 -2.39 -17.18
N LEU A 209 0.85 -2.11 -16.09
CA LEU A 209 1.17 -0.99 -15.21
C LEU A 209 1.96 -1.46 -13.97
N TYR A 210 3.10 -0.83 -13.73
CA TYR A 210 3.80 -0.81 -12.45
C TYR A 210 3.58 0.56 -11.78
N LEU A 211 2.94 0.58 -10.62
CA LEU A 211 2.65 1.81 -9.88
C LEU A 211 3.09 1.66 -8.42
N SER A 212 4.32 2.06 -8.12
CA SER A 212 4.93 1.98 -6.79
C SER A 212 6.18 2.87 -6.73
N LEU A 213 6.81 2.95 -5.54
CA LEU A 213 8.19 3.44 -5.46
C LEU A 213 9.10 2.60 -6.37
N CYS A 214 9.95 3.27 -7.12
CA CYS A 214 10.90 2.61 -8.01
C CYS A 214 12.08 2.09 -7.20
N TYR A 215 11.89 0.93 -6.60
CA TYR A 215 12.87 0.19 -5.82
C TYR A 215 13.06 -1.21 -6.39
N ARG A 216 14.27 -1.74 -6.29
CA ARG A 216 14.55 -3.14 -6.60
C ARG A 216 13.65 -4.08 -5.79
N ASP A 217 13.56 -3.85 -4.47
CA ASP A 217 12.77 -4.69 -3.57
C ASP A 217 11.26 -4.57 -3.79
N LYS A 218 10.80 -3.56 -4.56
CA LYS A 218 9.41 -3.46 -5.05
C LYS A 218 9.19 -4.24 -6.36
N GLY A 219 10.23 -4.95 -6.84
CA GLY A 219 10.14 -5.82 -8.01
C GLY A 219 10.14 -5.10 -9.35
N LEU A 220 10.64 -3.85 -9.41
CA LEU A 220 10.69 -3.08 -10.65
C LEU A 220 11.50 -3.80 -11.72
N PHE A 221 12.72 -4.23 -11.38
CA PHE A 221 13.62 -4.89 -12.34
C PHE A 221 13.09 -6.27 -12.76
N ASP A 222 12.47 -7.02 -11.83
CA ASP A 222 11.82 -8.28 -12.16
C ASP A 222 10.67 -8.09 -13.17
N ALA A 223 9.92 -6.98 -13.06
CA ALA A 223 8.86 -6.64 -14.02
C ALA A 223 9.42 -6.23 -15.39
N VAL A 224 10.53 -5.48 -15.42
CA VAL A 224 11.24 -5.12 -16.67
C VAL A 224 11.73 -6.36 -17.39
N ASP A 225 12.43 -7.27 -16.69
CA ASP A 225 12.97 -8.48 -17.26
C ASP A 225 11.87 -9.45 -17.74
N ALA A 226 10.76 -9.53 -17.01
CA ALA A 226 9.59 -10.31 -17.40
C ALA A 226 8.97 -9.81 -18.71
N VAL A 227 8.87 -8.49 -18.88
CA VAL A 227 8.32 -7.89 -20.11
C VAL A 227 9.26 -8.08 -21.29
N ALA A 228 10.59 -7.98 -21.09
CA ALA A 228 11.58 -8.32 -22.11
C ALA A 228 11.44 -9.77 -22.56
N GLU A 229 11.40 -10.70 -21.62
CA GLU A 229 11.24 -12.13 -21.86
C GLU A 229 9.94 -12.45 -22.62
N LEU A 230 8.81 -11.88 -22.19
CA LEU A 230 7.51 -12.12 -22.82
C LEU A 230 7.48 -11.60 -24.26
N ASN A 231 8.03 -10.41 -24.53
CA ASN A 231 8.13 -9.90 -25.91
C ASN A 231 9.01 -10.79 -26.79
N GLY A 232 10.14 -11.30 -26.27
CA GLY A 232 10.95 -12.29 -26.99
C GLY A 232 10.17 -13.56 -27.36
N ARG A 233 9.32 -14.06 -26.45
CA ARG A 233 8.43 -15.20 -26.70
C ARG A 233 7.37 -14.91 -27.76
N LEU A 234 6.74 -13.71 -27.71
CA LEU A 234 5.74 -13.28 -28.71
C LEU A 234 6.35 -13.15 -30.10
N GLN A 235 7.55 -12.58 -30.20
CA GLN A 235 8.30 -12.48 -31.44
C GLN A 235 8.68 -13.86 -32.02
N ALA A 236 9.16 -14.76 -31.17
CA ALA A 236 9.48 -16.15 -31.58
C ALA A 236 8.24 -16.92 -32.09
N ARG A 237 7.06 -16.58 -31.59
CA ARG A 237 5.76 -17.11 -32.05
C ARG A 237 5.20 -16.39 -33.26
N HIS A 238 5.89 -15.37 -33.78
CA HIS A 238 5.47 -14.51 -34.90
C HIS A 238 4.08 -13.88 -34.73
N LEU A 239 3.77 -13.45 -33.51
CA LEU A 239 2.48 -12.84 -33.20
C LEU A 239 2.51 -11.32 -33.40
N SER A 240 1.39 -10.75 -33.89
CA SER A 240 1.21 -9.31 -34.04
C SER A 240 0.81 -8.63 -32.70
N ALA A 241 1.45 -9.00 -31.63
CA ALA A 241 1.19 -8.50 -30.30
C ALA A 241 2.50 -8.12 -29.60
N ARG A 242 2.48 -7.07 -28.77
CA ARG A 242 3.59 -6.65 -27.92
C ARG A 242 3.09 -6.34 -26.52
N VAL A 243 3.97 -6.40 -25.53
CA VAL A 243 3.72 -6.00 -24.16
C VAL A 243 4.52 -4.74 -23.86
N GLN A 244 3.87 -3.73 -23.33
CA GLN A 244 4.51 -2.50 -22.86
C GLN A 244 4.34 -2.39 -21.35
N LEU A 245 5.44 -2.11 -20.61
CA LEU A 245 5.40 -1.79 -19.20
C LEU A 245 5.38 -0.27 -19.03
N ASP A 246 4.31 0.22 -18.45
CA ASP A 246 4.17 1.60 -18.00
C ASP A 246 4.61 1.69 -16.55
N VAL A 247 5.72 2.39 -16.27
CA VAL A 247 6.32 2.53 -14.95
C VAL A 247 6.01 3.89 -14.38
N ALA A 248 5.29 3.94 -13.25
CA ALA A 248 4.97 5.18 -12.56
C ALA A 248 5.42 5.12 -11.10
N GLY A 249 6.27 6.07 -10.70
CA GLY A 249 6.85 6.16 -9.35
C GLY A 249 8.08 7.04 -9.31
N ARG A 250 8.63 7.19 -8.11
CA ARG A 250 9.91 7.91 -7.90
C ARG A 250 10.98 6.95 -7.48
N PHE A 251 12.20 7.19 -7.96
CA PHE A 251 13.40 6.59 -7.39
C PHE A 251 13.80 7.33 -6.13
N TYR A 252 14.27 6.59 -5.13
CA TYR A 252 14.90 7.12 -3.92
C TYR A 252 16.40 6.91 -3.90
N LEU A 253 16.88 5.89 -4.60
CA LEU A 253 18.28 5.54 -4.69
C LEU A 253 18.78 5.92 -6.07
N ALA A 254 19.65 6.93 -6.14
CA ALA A 254 20.23 7.40 -7.41
C ALA A 254 20.94 6.28 -8.20
N GLY A 255 21.53 5.30 -7.49
CA GLY A 255 22.15 4.13 -8.12
C GLY A 255 21.15 3.24 -8.86
N GLU A 256 19.95 3.03 -8.30
CA GLU A 256 18.90 2.25 -8.96
C GLU A 256 18.28 2.99 -10.15
N GLU A 257 18.15 4.33 -10.06
CA GLU A 257 17.70 5.14 -11.18
C GLU A 257 18.70 5.08 -12.35
N THR A 258 20.00 5.15 -12.06
CA THR A 258 21.05 5.00 -13.07
C THR A 258 20.99 3.64 -13.74
N GLU A 259 20.92 2.57 -12.94
CA GLU A 259 20.82 1.20 -13.45
C GLU A 259 19.54 1.00 -14.31
N PHE A 260 18.42 1.54 -13.87
CA PHE A 260 17.19 1.48 -14.63
C PHE A 260 17.32 2.17 -16.00
N ASN A 261 17.91 3.38 -16.03
CA ASN A 261 18.14 4.11 -17.28
C ASN A 261 19.13 3.38 -18.21
N GLU A 262 20.17 2.75 -17.66
CA GLU A 262 21.08 1.90 -18.43
C GLU A 262 20.37 0.68 -19.01
N ARG A 263 19.47 0.04 -18.24
CA ARG A 263 18.65 -1.09 -18.69
C ARG A 263 17.72 -0.70 -19.83
N LEU A 264 17.08 0.49 -19.78
CA LEU A 264 16.23 1.01 -20.83
C LEU A 264 16.96 1.18 -22.19
N GLY A 265 18.26 1.42 -22.14
CA GLY A 265 19.12 1.55 -23.32
C GLY A 265 19.42 0.23 -24.05
N GLN A 266 19.07 -0.92 -23.48
CA GLN A 266 19.36 -2.22 -24.05
C GLN A 266 18.42 -2.57 -25.20
N ALA A 267 18.94 -3.29 -26.20
CA ALA A 267 18.22 -3.55 -27.45
C ALA A 267 16.98 -4.43 -27.28
N ASP A 268 16.96 -5.32 -26.28
CA ASP A 268 15.86 -6.23 -25.96
C ASP A 268 14.63 -5.52 -25.37
N LEU A 269 14.77 -4.23 -25.00
CA LEU A 269 13.68 -3.38 -24.52
C LEU A 269 13.15 -2.40 -25.59
N ASN A 270 13.50 -2.60 -26.84
CA ASN A 270 13.04 -1.80 -27.97
C ASN A 270 12.64 -2.72 -29.14
N ASP A 271 11.60 -2.35 -29.83
CA ASP A 271 11.20 -2.99 -31.08
C ASP A 271 11.00 -1.94 -32.20
N ASP A 272 10.58 -2.37 -33.41
CA ASP A 272 10.33 -1.49 -34.54
C ASP A 272 9.22 -0.46 -34.27
N HIS A 273 8.45 -0.62 -33.21
CA HIS A 273 7.32 0.24 -32.83
C HIS A 273 7.64 1.12 -31.61
N GLY A 274 8.89 1.10 -31.11
CA GLY A 274 9.39 1.94 -30.02
C GLY A 274 9.70 1.18 -28.72
N PRO A 275 9.86 1.92 -27.60
CA PRO A 275 10.26 1.31 -26.34
C PRO A 275 9.19 0.37 -25.77
N LEU A 276 9.63 -0.74 -25.17
CA LEU A 276 8.77 -1.65 -24.43
C LEU A 276 8.52 -1.19 -23.00
N ILE A 277 9.34 -0.28 -22.50
CA ILE A 277 9.23 0.30 -21.14
C ILE A 277 9.06 1.80 -21.25
N VAL A 278 7.99 2.34 -20.65
CA VAL A 278 7.73 3.79 -20.62
C VAL A 278 7.74 4.27 -19.18
N TYR A 279 8.69 5.14 -18.84
CA TYR A 279 8.78 5.73 -17.50
C TYR A 279 8.05 7.07 -17.44
N HIS A 280 7.04 7.16 -16.59
CA HIS A 280 6.19 8.33 -16.41
C HIS A 280 6.62 9.24 -15.25
N GLY A 281 7.64 8.84 -14.46
CA GLY A 281 7.99 9.55 -13.24
C GLY A 281 6.89 9.45 -12.18
N PHE A 282 6.83 10.45 -11.29
CA PHE A 282 5.78 10.50 -10.27
C PHE A 282 4.41 10.78 -10.91
N ALA A 283 3.44 9.91 -10.65
CA ALA A 283 2.07 10.10 -11.08
C ALA A 283 1.24 10.77 -9.98
N ASP A 284 0.69 11.94 -10.27
CA ASP A 284 -0.36 12.55 -9.44
C ASP A 284 -1.69 11.80 -9.60
N GLU A 285 -2.73 12.21 -8.88
CA GLU A 285 -4.03 11.54 -8.91
C GLU A 285 -4.67 11.49 -10.31
N ALA A 286 -4.46 12.51 -11.14
CA ALA A 286 -5.02 12.54 -12.49
C ALA A 286 -4.27 11.57 -13.41
N LYS A 287 -2.93 11.62 -13.39
CA LYS A 287 -2.07 10.72 -14.18
C LYS A 287 -2.22 9.26 -13.74
N LYS A 288 -2.34 9.02 -12.45
CA LYS A 288 -2.58 7.68 -11.88
C LYS A 288 -3.89 7.08 -12.43
N ARG A 289 -4.99 7.84 -12.40
CA ARG A 289 -6.27 7.38 -12.98
C ARG A 289 -6.19 7.10 -14.48
N GLU A 290 -5.49 7.97 -15.21
CA GLU A 290 -5.26 7.75 -16.64
C GLU A 290 -4.54 6.43 -16.89
N LEU A 291 -3.41 6.20 -16.22
CA LEU A 291 -2.60 4.99 -16.37
C LEU A 291 -3.37 3.72 -15.98
N LEU A 292 -4.10 3.75 -14.87
CA LEU A 292 -4.93 2.62 -14.42
C LEU A 292 -6.07 2.32 -15.41
N ALA A 293 -6.67 3.34 -16.02
CA ALA A 293 -7.73 3.15 -16.99
C ALA A 293 -7.22 2.61 -18.36
N GLN A 294 -5.97 2.93 -18.71
CA GLN A 294 -5.33 2.46 -19.93
C GLN A 294 -4.71 1.08 -19.80
N ALA A 295 -4.37 0.66 -18.58
CA ALA A 295 -3.75 -0.64 -18.31
C ALA A 295 -4.68 -1.81 -18.67
N ASP A 296 -4.06 -2.91 -19.07
CA ASP A 296 -4.71 -4.21 -19.32
C ASP A 296 -4.33 -5.23 -18.21
N ALA A 297 -3.20 -4.99 -17.52
CA ALA A 297 -2.80 -5.74 -16.32
C ALA A 297 -1.99 -4.84 -15.39
N PHE A 298 -1.84 -5.30 -14.14
CA PHE A 298 -1.03 -4.64 -13.13
C PHE A 298 0.04 -5.59 -12.60
N VAL A 299 1.25 -5.08 -12.30
CA VAL A 299 2.32 -5.88 -11.71
C VAL A 299 2.90 -5.21 -10.48
N LEU A 300 3.02 -5.96 -9.38
CA LEU A 300 3.78 -5.60 -8.19
C LEU A 300 4.52 -6.82 -7.65
N ALA A 301 5.72 -7.04 -8.13
CA ALA A 301 6.56 -8.20 -7.76
C ALA A 301 7.38 -7.92 -6.48
N SER A 302 6.77 -7.27 -5.49
CA SER A 302 7.44 -6.80 -4.28
C SER A 302 7.94 -7.93 -3.39
N TYR A 303 9.16 -7.75 -2.86
CA TYR A 303 9.73 -8.51 -1.73
C TYR A 303 10.29 -7.54 -0.66
N TYR A 304 9.76 -6.34 -0.63
CA TYR A 304 10.15 -5.29 0.31
C TYR A 304 9.88 -5.71 1.75
N GLU A 305 10.88 -5.55 2.63
CA GLU A 305 10.83 -6.04 4.01
C GLU A 305 9.65 -5.46 4.82
N PHE A 306 9.30 -4.21 4.61
CA PHE A 306 8.21 -3.53 5.32
C PHE A 306 6.92 -3.46 4.49
N GLU A 307 6.77 -4.37 3.50
CA GLU A 307 5.55 -4.40 2.69
C GLU A 307 4.34 -4.60 3.59
N ALA A 308 3.37 -3.72 3.41
CA ALA A 308 2.12 -3.79 4.15
C ALA A 308 0.96 -4.04 3.16
N HIS A 309 -0.01 -3.16 3.12
CA HIS A 309 -1.19 -3.29 2.27
C HIS A 309 -1.15 -2.21 1.18
N PRO A 310 -0.51 -2.48 0.01
CA PRO A 310 -0.30 -1.46 -1.01
C PRO A 310 -1.62 -0.92 -1.55
N VAL A 311 -1.83 0.40 -1.43
CA VAL A 311 -3.04 1.05 -1.93
C VAL A 311 -3.14 0.92 -3.45
N SER A 312 -2.01 0.90 -4.15
CA SER A 312 -1.97 0.72 -5.62
C SER A 312 -2.54 -0.62 -6.08
N LEU A 313 -2.39 -1.70 -5.31
CA LEU A 313 -3.07 -2.98 -5.60
C LEU A 313 -4.59 -2.85 -5.46
N ILE A 314 -5.04 -2.16 -4.41
CA ILE A 314 -6.47 -1.91 -4.19
C ILE A 314 -7.05 -1.06 -5.34
N GLU A 315 -6.30 -0.05 -5.80
CA GLU A 315 -6.68 0.78 -6.93
C GLU A 315 -6.71 -0.01 -8.25
N ALA A 316 -5.78 -0.94 -8.46
CA ALA A 316 -5.80 -1.84 -9.61
C ALA A 316 -7.02 -2.78 -9.57
N MET A 317 -7.36 -3.34 -8.40
CA MET A 317 -8.60 -4.11 -8.20
C MET A 317 -9.85 -3.27 -8.49
N ALA A 318 -9.85 -1.99 -8.06
CA ALA A 318 -10.96 -1.08 -8.34
C ALA A 318 -11.18 -0.84 -9.85
N HIS A 319 -10.12 -0.98 -10.64
CA HIS A 319 -10.19 -0.91 -12.12
C HIS A 319 -10.43 -2.27 -12.78
N GLY A 320 -10.62 -3.36 -12.01
CA GLY A 320 -10.84 -4.70 -12.54
C GLY A 320 -9.65 -5.23 -13.34
N LEU A 321 -8.43 -4.84 -12.99
CA LEU A 321 -7.24 -5.30 -13.71
C LEU A 321 -6.82 -6.68 -13.20
N PRO A 322 -6.45 -7.64 -14.07
CA PRO A 322 -5.68 -8.81 -13.67
C PRO A 322 -4.34 -8.35 -13.09
N ILE A 323 -3.91 -8.97 -11.98
CA ILE A 323 -2.76 -8.51 -11.20
C ILE A 323 -1.74 -9.64 -11.07
N VAL A 324 -0.48 -9.37 -11.41
CA VAL A 324 0.64 -10.24 -11.04
C VAL A 324 1.28 -9.71 -9.78
N VAL A 325 1.36 -10.55 -8.75
CA VAL A 325 1.86 -10.17 -7.42
C VAL A 325 2.61 -11.32 -6.76
N THR A 326 3.58 -11.00 -5.93
CA THR A 326 4.41 -12.02 -5.26
C THR A 326 3.71 -12.65 -4.05
N ARG A 327 4.06 -13.92 -3.76
CA ARG A 327 3.74 -14.60 -2.48
C ARG A 327 4.64 -14.07 -1.37
N TRP A 328 4.47 -12.79 -1.06
CA TRP A 328 5.29 -12.12 -0.05
C TRP A 328 4.44 -11.54 1.06
N ARG A 329 4.73 -11.94 2.30
CA ARG A 329 4.07 -11.42 3.51
C ARG A 329 2.54 -11.43 3.37
N ILE A 330 1.89 -10.29 3.57
CA ILE A 330 0.45 -10.11 3.53
C ILE A 330 -0.16 -10.11 2.10
N LEU A 331 0.66 -9.93 1.06
CA LEU A 331 0.14 -9.71 -0.30
C LEU A 331 -0.86 -10.79 -0.77
N PRO A 332 -0.64 -12.11 -0.51
CA PRO A 332 -1.61 -13.12 -0.89
C PRO A 332 -3.00 -12.95 -0.24
N GLU A 333 -3.09 -12.35 0.94
CA GLU A 333 -4.36 -12.19 1.67
C GLU A 333 -5.32 -11.20 1.01
N LEU A 334 -4.82 -10.34 0.10
CA LEU A 334 -5.65 -9.40 -0.63
C LEU A 334 -6.51 -10.08 -1.69
N PHE A 335 -6.15 -11.28 -2.09
CA PHE A 335 -6.72 -11.99 -3.24
C PHE A 335 -7.59 -13.17 -2.81
N PRO A 336 -8.54 -13.59 -3.66
CA PRO A 336 -9.30 -14.80 -3.39
C PRO A 336 -8.40 -16.03 -3.34
N ALA A 337 -8.85 -17.05 -2.62
CA ALA A 337 -8.11 -18.31 -2.52
C ALA A 337 -7.87 -18.91 -3.92
N GLY A 338 -6.64 -19.34 -4.18
CA GLY A 338 -6.27 -19.93 -5.46
C GLY A 338 -6.06 -18.91 -6.60
N TYR A 339 -5.94 -17.61 -6.28
CA TYR A 339 -5.69 -16.59 -7.28
C TYR A 339 -4.46 -16.91 -8.14
N GLU A 340 -4.64 -16.96 -9.46
CA GLU A 340 -3.63 -17.41 -10.42
C GLU A 340 -2.47 -16.44 -10.62
N GLY A 341 -2.67 -15.14 -10.36
CA GLY A 341 -1.64 -14.09 -10.52
C GLY A 341 -0.54 -14.09 -9.45
N LEU A 342 -0.56 -15.03 -8.49
CA LEU A 342 0.48 -15.16 -7.47
C LEU A 342 1.73 -15.83 -8.03
N VAL A 343 2.90 -15.21 -7.81
CA VAL A 343 4.23 -15.67 -8.23
C VAL A 343 5.22 -15.69 -7.06
N ASP A 344 6.33 -16.36 -7.21
CA ASP A 344 7.40 -16.32 -6.23
C ASP A 344 8.21 -15.02 -6.38
N THR A 345 8.89 -14.61 -5.31
CA THR A 345 9.77 -13.44 -5.34
C THR A 345 10.96 -13.67 -6.26
N LYS A 346 11.47 -12.62 -6.91
CA LYS A 346 12.65 -12.66 -7.78
C LYS A 346 12.52 -13.70 -8.90
N SER A 347 11.35 -13.80 -9.49
CA SER A 347 11.02 -14.82 -10.50
C SER A 347 10.41 -14.18 -11.75
N PRO A 348 11.22 -13.42 -12.56
CA PRO A 348 10.72 -12.74 -13.75
C PRO A 348 10.07 -13.71 -14.77
N GLY A 349 10.58 -14.94 -14.91
CA GLY A 349 9.96 -15.95 -15.76
C GLY A 349 8.53 -16.32 -15.34
N GLN A 350 8.24 -16.44 -14.02
CA GLN A 350 6.87 -16.67 -13.55
C GLN A 350 5.98 -15.45 -13.81
N ILE A 351 6.52 -14.22 -13.67
CA ILE A 351 5.78 -12.99 -14.01
C ILE A 351 5.41 -13.01 -15.49
N ALA A 352 6.39 -13.35 -16.37
CA ALA A 352 6.15 -13.47 -17.82
C ALA A 352 5.08 -14.51 -18.13
N ASP A 353 5.13 -15.70 -17.48
CA ASP A 353 4.12 -16.76 -17.65
C ASP A 353 2.71 -16.28 -17.27
N ARG A 354 2.57 -15.52 -16.16
CA ARG A 354 1.27 -15.01 -15.74
C ARG A 354 0.76 -13.91 -16.67
N LEU A 355 1.64 -13.01 -17.12
CA LEU A 355 1.28 -11.98 -18.10
C LEU A 355 0.88 -12.61 -19.44
N ASP A 356 1.59 -13.65 -19.92
CA ASP A 356 1.19 -14.40 -21.13
C ASP A 356 -0.22 -15.00 -20.97
N GLY A 357 -0.50 -15.58 -19.80
CA GLY A 357 -1.83 -16.09 -19.45
C GLY A 357 -2.94 -15.05 -19.39
N PHE A 358 -2.61 -13.77 -19.15
CA PHE A 358 -3.56 -12.67 -19.08
C PHE A 358 -3.79 -11.97 -20.44
N LEU A 359 -2.99 -12.29 -21.46
CA LEU A 359 -3.13 -11.68 -22.79
C LEU A 359 -4.54 -11.90 -23.35
N GLY A 360 -5.24 -10.81 -23.65
CA GLY A 360 -6.59 -10.84 -24.22
C GLY A 360 -7.69 -11.23 -23.23
N ARG A 361 -7.40 -11.31 -21.93
CA ARG A 361 -8.38 -11.58 -20.85
C ARG A 361 -8.73 -10.29 -20.10
N ILE A 362 -9.85 -10.32 -19.41
CA ILE A 362 -10.31 -9.26 -18.49
C ILE A 362 -10.42 -9.85 -17.08
N ASP A 363 -10.92 -9.10 -16.10
CA ASP A 363 -11.08 -9.53 -14.69
C ASP A 363 -11.97 -10.78 -14.55
N GLU A 364 -11.42 -11.95 -14.83
CA GLU A 364 -12.10 -13.25 -14.62
C GLU A 364 -12.08 -13.69 -13.15
N ALA A 365 -11.15 -13.17 -12.37
CA ALA A 365 -11.01 -13.49 -10.94
C ALA A 365 -11.96 -12.71 -10.04
N GLY A 366 -12.73 -11.77 -10.58
CA GLY A 366 -13.67 -10.93 -9.82
C GLY A 366 -12.98 -9.96 -8.88
N LEU A 367 -11.82 -9.43 -9.25
CA LEU A 367 -11.04 -8.49 -8.41
C LEU A 367 -11.79 -7.19 -8.17
N ARG A 368 -12.58 -6.72 -9.13
CA ARG A 368 -13.49 -5.58 -8.96
C ARG A 368 -14.52 -5.87 -7.85
N ASP A 369 -15.11 -7.04 -7.83
CA ASP A 369 -16.05 -7.45 -6.79
C ASP A 369 -15.37 -7.58 -5.41
N GLN A 370 -14.14 -8.09 -5.39
CA GLN A 370 -13.29 -8.14 -4.18
C GLN A 370 -13.07 -6.73 -3.63
N PHE A 371 -12.72 -5.76 -4.49
CA PHE A 371 -12.60 -4.36 -4.11
C PHE A 371 -13.90 -3.82 -3.50
N LEU A 372 -15.03 -4.00 -4.19
CA LEU A 372 -16.32 -3.46 -3.76
C LEU A 372 -16.76 -4.01 -2.39
N ARG A 373 -16.47 -5.29 -2.11
CA ARG A 373 -16.84 -5.94 -0.84
C ARG A 373 -15.92 -5.56 0.32
N HIS A 374 -14.61 -5.41 0.08
CA HIS A 374 -13.63 -5.41 1.17
C HIS A 374 -12.80 -4.16 1.28
N PHE A 375 -12.58 -3.40 0.19
CA PHE A 375 -11.56 -2.36 0.11
C PHE A 375 -12.10 -0.97 -0.20
N THR A 376 -13.43 -0.79 -0.20
CA THR A 376 -14.03 0.55 -0.33
C THR A 376 -13.87 1.34 0.97
N ARG A 377 -13.92 2.67 0.87
CA ARG A 377 -13.96 3.56 2.05
C ARG A 377 -15.08 3.19 3.02
N ARG A 378 -16.26 2.85 2.49
CA ARG A 378 -17.40 2.45 3.30
C ARG A 378 -17.09 1.18 4.10
N ALA A 379 -16.58 0.12 3.47
CA ALA A 379 -16.22 -1.13 4.15
C ALA A 379 -15.15 -0.91 5.23
N PHE A 380 -14.16 -0.05 4.96
CA PHE A 380 -13.15 0.37 5.92
C PHE A 380 -13.77 1.11 7.11
N GLY A 381 -14.64 2.12 6.85
CA GLY A 381 -15.29 2.91 7.88
C GLY A 381 -16.17 2.08 8.80
N GLU A 382 -16.97 1.16 8.24
CA GLU A 382 -17.81 0.23 9.00
C GLU A 382 -16.96 -0.64 9.95
N LYS A 383 -15.84 -1.23 9.47
CA LYS A 383 -14.93 -2.05 10.28
C LYS A 383 -14.23 -1.24 11.37
N ILE A 384 -13.71 -0.06 11.04
CA ILE A 384 -13.04 0.83 12.00
C ILE A 384 -14.01 1.25 13.11
N ARG A 385 -15.23 1.67 12.76
CA ARG A 385 -16.25 2.05 13.75
C ARG A 385 -16.60 0.91 14.67
N ALA A 386 -16.86 -0.26 14.11
CA ALA A 386 -17.19 -1.45 14.89
C ALA A 386 -16.06 -1.78 15.87
N ALA A 387 -14.79 -1.72 15.44
CA ALA A 387 -13.63 -1.98 16.27
C ALA A 387 -13.49 -0.96 17.42
N LEU A 388 -13.71 0.34 17.12
CA LEU A 388 -13.58 1.43 18.09
C LEU A 388 -14.73 1.40 19.11
N LEU A 389 -15.98 1.23 18.66
CA LEU A 389 -17.14 1.23 19.55
C LEU A 389 -17.20 -0.01 20.45
N ALA A 390 -16.65 -1.14 20.02
CA ALA A 390 -16.53 -2.32 20.85
C ALA A 390 -15.70 -2.08 22.13
N LEU A 391 -14.77 -1.10 22.10
CA LEU A 391 -13.98 -0.72 23.28
C LEU A 391 -14.79 0.01 24.36
N GLU A 392 -15.90 0.67 24.01
CA GLU A 392 -16.75 1.37 24.99
C GLU A 392 -17.55 0.38 25.86
N ASN A 393 -17.77 -0.81 25.36
CA ASN A 393 -18.58 -1.85 26.02
C ASN A 393 -17.75 -2.79 26.91
N GLU A 394 -16.41 -2.61 26.94
CA GLU A 394 -15.44 -3.33 27.79
C GLU A 394 -14.92 -2.43 28.95
#